data_05e441837906a01d9d24392f3bd2e06a
#
_entry.id   05e441837906a01d9d24392f3bd2e06a
#
_cell.length_a   1.000
_cell.length_b   1.000
_cell.length_c   1.000
_cell.angle_alpha   90.00
_cell.angle_beta   90.00
_cell.angle_gamma   90.00
#
_symmetry.space_group_name_H-M   'P 1'
#
loop_
_entity.id
_entity.type
_entity.pdbx_description
1 polymer ?
#
loop_
_entity_poly.entity_id
_entity_poly.type
_entity_poly.pdbx_seq_one_letter_code
_entity_poly.pdbx_strand_id
1 'polypeptide(L)'
;YLEEMIQLSHRDCLQRYAELCEQPEEVQRRVLADILAQTADSEWGRHHGLAQICSAEEFQTRVPVTQWEDYEDQSLRMQAGAESVLFPGRPVHFVLTSGTTHMKRLPESHLGAAAKAVTSKLRTSSLGRLGLALDQGKFLPLANRGVLEHTPAGIPCGSASGLSFQATPEQFRGRTVFPPE
;
A
#
# COMPACT_ATOMS: atom_id res chain seq x y z
N TYR A 1 -9.32 -11.52 0.81
CA TYR A 1 -10.08 -10.28 1.09
C TYR A 1 -9.73 -9.12 0.15
N LEU A 2 -8.44 -8.77 -0.03
CA LEU A 2 -8.07 -7.60 -0.83
C LEU A 2 -8.50 -7.74 -2.29
N GLU A 3 -8.27 -8.88 -2.91
CA GLU A 3 -8.69 -9.15 -4.28
C GLU A 3 -10.22 -9.10 -4.43
N GLU A 4 -10.94 -9.73 -3.49
CA GLU A 4 -12.40 -9.66 -3.42
C GLU A 4 -12.87 -8.20 -3.35
N MET A 5 -12.36 -7.43 -2.40
CA MET A 5 -12.75 -6.03 -2.17
C MET A 5 -12.47 -5.12 -3.37
N ILE A 6 -11.41 -5.39 -4.13
CA ILE A 6 -11.08 -4.63 -5.35
C ILE A 6 -12.15 -4.81 -6.42
N GLN A 7 -12.71 -6.00 -6.57
CA GLN A 7 -13.70 -6.33 -7.60
C GLN A 7 -15.11 -5.86 -7.26
N LEU A 8 -15.43 -5.62 -6.00
CA LEU A 8 -16.76 -5.18 -5.57
C LEU A 8 -17.13 -3.79 -6.11
N SER A 9 -18.42 -3.51 -6.27
CA SER A 9 -18.89 -2.14 -6.46
C SER A 9 -18.61 -1.26 -5.23
N HIS A 10 -18.72 0.06 -5.37
CA HIS A 10 -18.55 0.98 -4.22
C HIS A 10 -19.52 0.70 -3.07
N ARG A 11 -20.77 0.38 -3.39
CA ARG A 11 -21.79 0.03 -2.40
C ARG A 11 -21.46 -1.29 -1.70
N ASP A 12 -21.18 -2.33 -2.48
CA ASP A 12 -20.92 -3.67 -1.96
C ASP A 12 -19.62 -3.71 -1.14
N CYS A 13 -18.63 -2.92 -1.54
CA CYS A 13 -17.38 -2.76 -0.79
C CYS A 13 -17.62 -2.19 0.62
N LEU A 14 -18.49 -1.18 0.78
CA LEU A 14 -18.85 -0.66 2.10
C LEU A 14 -19.66 -1.66 2.94
N GLN A 15 -20.60 -2.35 2.31
CA GLN A 15 -21.37 -3.39 3.00
C GLN A 15 -20.43 -4.50 3.47
N ARG A 16 -19.57 -5.00 2.58
CA ARG A 16 -18.61 -6.05 2.93
C ARG A 16 -17.66 -5.62 4.05
N TYR A 17 -17.20 -4.37 4.01
CA TYR A 17 -16.37 -3.82 5.09
C TYR A 17 -17.11 -3.79 6.43
N ALA A 18 -18.39 -3.40 6.44
CA ALA A 18 -19.20 -3.41 7.66
C ALA A 18 -19.35 -4.83 8.24
N GLU A 19 -19.62 -5.84 7.40
CA GLU A 19 -19.66 -7.25 7.79
C GLU A 19 -18.34 -7.73 8.40
N LEU A 20 -17.20 -7.35 7.79
CA LEU A 20 -15.87 -7.68 8.31
C LEU A 20 -15.61 -7.03 9.69
N CYS A 21 -16.14 -5.83 9.92
CA CYS A 21 -16.04 -5.14 11.20
C CYS A 21 -16.84 -5.80 12.34
N GLU A 22 -17.75 -6.70 12.05
CA GLU A 22 -18.49 -7.46 13.08
C GLU A 22 -17.64 -8.56 13.72
N GLN A 23 -16.56 -8.98 13.03
CA GLN A 23 -15.65 -10.05 13.50
C GLN A 23 -14.18 -9.61 13.37
N PRO A 24 -13.75 -8.54 14.07
CA PRO A 24 -12.45 -7.92 13.85
C PRO A 24 -11.27 -8.86 14.18
N GLU A 25 -11.37 -9.64 15.23
CA GLU A 25 -10.30 -10.56 15.65
C GLU A 25 -10.04 -11.64 14.59
N GLU A 26 -11.11 -12.25 14.07
CA GLU A 26 -11.00 -13.25 13.02
C GLU A 26 -10.42 -12.65 11.73
N VAL A 27 -10.89 -11.47 11.35
CA VAL A 27 -10.40 -10.76 10.17
C VAL A 27 -8.92 -10.41 10.31
N GLN A 28 -8.51 -9.88 11.46
CA GLN A 28 -7.10 -9.53 11.73
C GLN A 28 -6.20 -10.77 11.69
N ARG A 29 -6.65 -11.88 12.29
CA ARG A 29 -5.91 -13.14 12.26
C ARG A 29 -5.70 -13.65 10.83
N ARG A 30 -6.73 -13.58 9.98
CA ARG A 30 -6.64 -13.99 8.57
C ARG A 30 -5.77 -13.06 7.75
N VAL A 31 -5.87 -11.74 7.96
CA VAL A 31 -5.01 -10.77 7.29
C VAL A 31 -3.54 -11.02 7.63
N LEU A 32 -3.23 -11.29 8.91
CA LEU A 32 -1.86 -11.65 9.30
C LEU A 32 -1.40 -12.93 8.60
N ALA A 33 -2.22 -13.98 8.59
CA ALA A 33 -1.90 -15.24 7.92
C ALA A 33 -1.64 -15.04 6.41
N ASP A 34 -2.47 -14.24 5.73
CA ASP A 34 -2.29 -13.91 4.31
C ASP A 34 -0.98 -13.15 4.07
N ILE A 35 -0.62 -12.18 4.92
CA ILE A 35 0.64 -11.45 4.83
C ILE A 35 1.83 -12.39 5.02
N LEU A 36 1.81 -13.23 6.04
CA LEU A 36 2.87 -14.19 6.34
C LEU A 36 3.06 -15.17 5.18
N ALA A 37 1.97 -15.75 4.67
CA ALA A 37 2.03 -16.68 3.56
C ALA A 37 2.59 -16.04 2.28
N GLN A 38 2.16 -14.82 1.96
CA GLN A 38 2.62 -14.12 0.76
C GLN A 38 4.07 -13.63 0.85
N THR A 39 4.61 -13.41 2.06
CA THR A 39 5.98 -12.92 2.24
C THR A 39 6.96 -14.01 2.64
N ALA A 40 6.49 -15.21 2.92
CA ALA A 40 7.30 -16.34 3.40
C ALA A 40 8.52 -16.66 2.51
N ASP A 41 8.36 -16.58 1.20
CA ASP A 41 9.41 -16.93 0.22
C ASP A 41 10.36 -15.77 -0.09
N SER A 42 10.17 -14.58 0.51
CA SER A 42 11.16 -13.50 0.43
C SER A 42 12.43 -13.85 1.23
N GLU A 43 13.52 -13.16 0.96
CA GLU A 43 14.76 -13.32 1.74
C GLU A 43 14.51 -13.04 3.24
N TRP A 44 13.80 -11.93 3.53
CA TRP A 44 13.42 -11.54 4.87
C TRP A 44 12.47 -12.56 5.52
N GLY A 45 11.48 -13.06 4.75
CA GLY A 45 10.53 -14.06 5.21
C GLY A 45 11.19 -15.38 5.60
N ARG A 46 12.13 -15.86 4.78
CA ARG A 46 12.92 -17.06 5.11
C ARG A 46 13.83 -16.84 6.32
N HIS A 47 14.45 -15.67 6.44
CA HIS A 47 15.32 -15.33 7.56
C HIS A 47 14.57 -15.39 8.90
N HIS A 48 13.33 -14.91 8.94
CA HIS A 48 12.49 -14.91 10.14
C HIS A 48 11.58 -16.13 10.26
N GLY A 49 11.63 -17.06 9.32
CA GLY A 49 10.83 -18.29 9.35
C GLY A 49 9.33 -18.04 9.28
N LEU A 50 8.89 -17.07 8.46
CA LEU A 50 7.49 -16.64 8.40
C LEU A 50 6.52 -17.76 8.02
N ALA A 51 6.95 -18.72 7.19
CA ALA A 51 6.14 -19.89 6.81
C ALA A 51 5.71 -20.77 8.01
N GLN A 52 6.37 -20.64 9.15
CA GLN A 52 6.13 -21.45 10.34
C GLN A 52 5.37 -20.71 11.43
N ILE A 53 5.00 -19.44 11.19
CA ILE A 53 4.27 -18.61 12.15
C ILE A 53 2.78 -18.82 11.91
N CYS A 54 2.08 -19.30 12.95
CA CYS A 54 0.66 -19.63 12.90
C CYS A 54 -0.23 -18.70 13.75
N SER A 55 0.36 -17.82 14.57
CA SER A 55 -0.40 -16.90 15.44
C SER A 55 0.28 -15.54 15.61
N ALA A 56 -0.48 -14.58 16.14
CA ALA A 56 0.04 -13.25 16.44
C ALA A 56 1.10 -13.29 17.54
N GLU A 57 0.95 -14.16 18.54
CA GLU A 57 1.88 -14.37 19.64
C GLU A 57 3.21 -14.94 19.14
N GLU A 58 3.15 -15.90 18.21
CA GLU A 58 4.35 -16.43 17.57
C GLU A 58 5.05 -15.37 16.71
N PHE A 59 4.28 -14.55 15.99
CA PHE A 59 4.82 -13.43 15.22
C PHE A 59 5.57 -12.45 16.13
N GLN A 60 4.95 -12.03 17.24
CA GLN A 60 5.56 -11.12 18.20
C GLN A 60 6.81 -11.68 18.88
N THR A 61 6.89 -13.00 19.01
CA THR A 61 8.04 -13.67 19.65
C THR A 61 9.21 -13.84 18.67
N ARG A 62 8.92 -14.13 17.40
CA ARG A 62 9.95 -14.44 16.39
C ARG A 62 10.43 -13.25 15.60
N VAL A 63 9.56 -12.27 15.36
CA VAL A 63 9.89 -11.09 14.59
C VAL A 63 10.21 -9.93 15.52
N PRO A 64 11.46 -9.44 15.52
CA PRO A 64 11.86 -8.36 16.41
C PRO A 64 11.18 -7.04 16.04
N VAL A 65 11.05 -6.16 17.01
CA VAL A 65 10.72 -4.75 16.76
C VAL A 65 11.91 -4.10 16.06
N THR A 66 11.68 -3.47 14.94
CA THR A 66 12.71 -2.95 14.05
C THR A 66 12.53 -1.46 13.79
N GLN A 67 13.60 -0.83 13.32
CA GLN A 67 13.63 0.56 12.87
C GLN A 67 13.94 0.61 11.37
N TRP A 68 13.83 1.79 10.76
CA TRP A 68 14.13 1.95 9.33
C TRP A 68 15.57 1.53 8.99
N GLU A 69 16.49 1.84 9.84
CA GLU A 69 17.93 1.59 9.69
C GLU A 69 18.22 0.08 9.51
N ASP A 70 17.38 -0.77 10.07
CA ASP A 70 17.47 -2.23 9.92
C ASP A 70 17.10 -2.71 8.50
N TYR A 71 16.43 -1.86 7.70
CA TYR A 71 15.95 -2.16 6.34
C TYR A 71 16.64 -1.33 5.25
N GLU A 72 17.54 -0.43 5.61
CA GLU A 72 18.15 0.50 4.66
C GLU A 72 18.95 -0.23 3.58
N ASP A 73 19.76 -1.23 3.95
CA ASP A 73 20.49 -2.06 3.00
C ASP A 73 19.56 -2.83 2.06
N GLN A 74 18.52 -3.46 2.58
CA GLN A 74 17.53 -4.17 1.78
C GLN A 74 16.84 -3.22 0.79
N SER A 75 16.48 -2.02 1.24
CA SER A 75 15.89 -1.00 0.36
C SER A 75 16.85 -0.60 -0.75
N LEU A 76 18.13 -0.37 -0.44
CA LEU A 76 19.17 -0.04 -1.43
C LEU A 76 19.36 -1.17 -2.45
N ARG A 77 19.39 -2.41 -2.01
CA ARG A 77 19.47 -3.59 -2.91
C ARG A 77 18.26 -3.66 -3.83
N MET A 78 17.04 -3.43 -3.32
CA MET A 78 15.83 -3.39 -4.13
C MET A 78 15.84 -2.22 -5.13
N GLN A 79 16.37 -1.06 -4.75
CA GLN A 79 16.57 0.09 -5.66
C GLN A 79 17.54 -0.25 -6.81
N ALA A 80 18.54 -1.10 -6.53
CA ALA A 80 19.49 -1.61 -7.53
C ALA A 80 18.90 -2.74 -8.38
N GLY A 81 17.69 -3.21 -8.10
CA GLY A 81 16.97 -4.21 -8.89
C GLY A 81 16.95 -5.61 -8.28
N ALA A 82 17.43 -5.81 -7.04
CA ALA A 82 17.27 -7.08 -6.35
C ALA A 82 15.78 -7.39 -6.12
N GLU A 83 15.40 -8.63 -6.37
CA GLU A 83 14.02 -9.11 -6.25
C GLU A 83 13.86 -9.98 -5.01
N SER A 84 12.63 -10.06 -4.53
CA SER A 84 12.24 -10.94 -3.40
C SER A 84 13.06 -10.75 -2.12
N VAL A 85 13.50 -9.51 -1.85
CA VAL A 85 14.27 -9.18 -0.65
C VAL A 85 13.35 -9.07 0.58
N LEU A 86 12.47 -8.06 0.65
CA LEU A 86 11.52 -7.86 1.76
C LEU A 86 10.17 -8.53 1.49
N PHE A 87 9.79 -8.70 0.23
CA PHE A 87 8.57 -9.34 -0.23
C PHE A 87 8.81 -9.92 -1.62
N PRO A 88 7.97 -10.84 -2.13
CA PRO A 88 8.17 -11.47 -3.44
C PRO A 88 8.15 -10.48 -4.60
N GLY A 89 9.06 -10.69 -5.55
CA GLY A 89 9.19 -9.89 -6.76
C GLY A 89 9.83 -8.52 -6.54
N ARG A 90 9.51 -7.59 -7.43
CA ARG A 90 10.00 -6.20 -7.44
C ARG A 90 9.02 -5.26 -6.78
N PRO A 91 9.49 -4.14 -6.20
CA PRO A 91 8.61 -3.04 -5.80
C PRO A 91 7.85 -2.47 -7.01
N VAL A 92 6.57 -2.15 -6.80
CA VAL A 92 5.76 -1.39 -7.79
C VAL A 92 6.33 0.02 -7.95
N HIS A 93 6.71 0.62 -6.84
CA HIS A 93 7.37 1.92 -6.75
C HIS A 93 8.01 2.09 -5.36
N PHE A 94 8.77 3.16 -5.18
CA PHE A 94 9.24 3.60 -3.87
C PHE A 94 8.50 4.85 -3.42
N VAL A 95 8.00 4.83 -2.19
CA VAL A 95 7.40 6.01 -1.55
C VAL A 95 8.49 6.82 -0.87
N LEU A 96 8.59 8.09 -1.24
CA LEU A 96 9.49 9.05 -0.61
C LEU A 96 8.84 9.65 0.64
N THR A 97 9.53 9.60 1.76
CA THR A 97 9.04 10.22 3.00
C THR A 97 9.38 11.71 3.02
N SER A 98 8.59 12.50 3.74
CA SER A 98 8.81 13.94 3.93
C SER A 98 9.87 14.29 4.98
N GLY A 99 10.79 13.37 5.30
CA GLY A 99 11.82 13.57 6.32
C GLY A 99 12.72 14.77 6.03
N THR A 100 12.96 15.60 7.04
CA THR A 100 13.79 16.81 6.94
C THR A 100 15.28 16.49 6.94
N THR A 101 15.70 15.36 7.46
CA THR A 101 17.11 14.99 7.61
C THR A 101 17.57 14.00 6.54
N HIS A 102 16.80 12.96 6.28
CA HIS A 102 17.07 11.98 5.23
C HIS A 102 15.76 11.48 4.63
N MET A 103 15.63 11.62 3.32
CA MET A 103 14.48 11.10 2.58
C MET A 103 14.59 9.59 2.45
N LYS A 104 13.70 8.86 3.14
CA LYS A 104 13.65 7.39 3.08
C LYS A 104 12.90 6.96 1.82
N ARG A 105 13.37 5.89 1.17
CA ARG A 105 12.70 5.25 0.02
C ARG A 105 12.08 3.94 0.47
N LEU A 106 10.78 3.99 0.77
CA LEU A 106 10.02 2.83 1.24
C LEU A 106 9.53 2.01 0.04
N PRO A 107 9.97 0.75 -0.14
CA PRO A 107 9.50 -0.08 -1.24
C PRO A 107 8.05 -0.47 -1.05
N GLU A 108 7.23 -0.33 -2.07
CA GLU A 108 5.82 -0.73 -2.09
C GLU A 108 5.66 -2.06 -2.82
N SER A 109 5.06 -3.04 -2.14
CA SER A 109 4.69 -4.32 -2.74
C SER A 109 3.36 -4.23 -3.52
N HIS A 110 3.10 -5.21 -4.39
CA HIS A 110 1.78 -5.35 -5.05
C HIS A 110 0.65 -5.49 -4.03
N LEU A 111 0.88 -6.21 -2.93
CA LEU A 111 -0.09 -6.35 -1.84
C LEU A 111 -0.37 -5.01 -1.15
N GLY A 112 0.68 -4.23 -0.85
CA GLY A 112 0.54 -2.89 -0.28
C GLY A 112 -0.23 -1.94 -1.21
N ALA A 113 0.07 -1.95 -2.50
CA ALA A 113 -0.66 -1.17 -3.50
C ALA A 113 -2.14 -1.59 -3.58
N ALA A 114 -2.44 -2.89 -3.54
CA ALA A 114 -3.81 -3.41 -3.49
C ALA A 114 -4.57 -2.95 -2.23
N ALA A 115 -3.93 -3.00 -1.06
CA ALA A 115 -4.51 -2.52 0.19
C ALA A 115 -4.84 -1.02 0.15
N LYS A 116 -3.95 -0.21 -0.43
CA LYS A 116 -4.19 1.22 -0.67
C LYS A 116 -5.36 1.47 -1.62
N ALA A 117 -5.50 0.67 -2.68
CA ALA A 117 -6.63 0.77 -3.61
C ALA A 117 -7.96 0.50 -2.90
N VAL A 118 -8.05 -0.54 -2.06
CA VAL A 118 -9.23 -0.84 -1.25
C VAL A 118 -9.53 0.30 -0.28
N THR A 119 -8.52 0.80 0.43
CA THR A 119 -8.69 1.93 1.36
C THR A 119 -9.21 3.19 0.64
N SER A 120 -8.68 3.48 -0.54
CA SER A 120 -9.16 4.59 -1.37
C SER A 120 -10.61 4.41 -1.81
N LYS A 121 -10.99 3.19 -2.21
CA LYS A 121 -12.36 2.83 -2.58
C LYS A 121 -13.32 3.00 -1.40
N LEU A 122 -12.98 2.50 -0.21
CA LEU A 122 -13.78 2.66 1.00
C LEU A 122 -13.98 4.14 1.37
N ARG A 123 -12.91 4.93 1.33
CA ARG A 123 -12.98 6.37 1.57
C ARG A 123 -13.92 7.07 0.59
N THR A 124 -13.78 6.80 -0.71
CA THR A 124 -14.65 7.38 -1.75
C THR A 124 -16.11 6.98 -1.56
N SER A 125 -16.36 5.71 -1.24
CA SER A 125 -17.71 5.18 -0.98
C SER A 125 -18.34 5.81 0.27
N SER A 126 -17.55 6.07 1.32
CA SER A 126 -18.01 6.72 2.54
C SER A 126 -18.42 8.18 2.29
N LEU A 127 -17.69 8.91 1.45
CA LEU A 127 -18.04 10.28 1.06
C LEU A 127 -19.39 10.32 0.31
N GLY A 128 -19.64 9.34 -0.55
CA GLY A 128 -20.95 9.21 -1.22
C GLY A 128 -22.11 9.03 -0.24
N ARG A 129 -21.91 8.33 0.89
CA ARG A 129 -22.93 8.20 1.96
C ARG A 129 -23.23 9.53 2.66
N LEU A 130 -22.29 10.45 2.70
CA LEU A 130 -22.49 11.79 3.25
C LEU A 130 -23.17 12.76 2.27
N GLY A 131 -23.69 12.26 1.15
CA GLY A 131 -24.33 13.07 0.11
C GLY A 131 -23.36 13.89 -0.72
N LEU A 132 -22.07 13.64 -0.62
CA LEU A 132 -21.06 14.27 -1.47
C LEU A 132 -21.04 13.55 -2.81
N ALA A 133 -21.59 14.19 -3.83
CA ALA A 133 -21.62 13.69 -5.20
C ALA A 133 -20.21 13.77 -5.82
N LEU A 134 -19.43 12.71 -5.65
CA LEU A 134 -18.07 12.63 -6.23
C LEU A 134 -18.08 12.47 -7.75
N ASP A 135 -19.24 12.21 -8.33
CA ASP A 135 -19.50 12.14 -9.76
C ASP A 135 -19.85 13.50 -10.38
N GLN A 136 -19.97 14.54 -9.57
CA GLN A 136 -20.25 15.92 -9.99
C GLN A 136 -19.21 16.90 -9.44
N GLY A 137 -18.99 18.00 -10.16
CA GLY A 137 -18.07 19.05 -9.72
C GLY A 137 -16.59 18.79 -10.04
N LYS A 138 -15.73 19.60 -9.48
CA LYS A 138 -14.27 19.56 -9.63
C LYS A 138 -13.59 19.27 -8.30
N PHE A 139 -12.42 18.63 -8.36
CA PHE A 139 -11.58 18.34 -7.20
C PHE A 139 -10.35 19.24 -7.21
N LEU A 140 -9.98 19.72 -6.04
CA LEU A 140 -8.67 20.33 -5.81
C LEU A 140 -7.84 19.38 -4.93
N PRO A 141 -7.05 18.48 -5.52
CA PRO A 141 -6.18 17.61 -4.76
C PRO A 141 -4.96 18.41 -4.28
N LEU A 142 -4.66 18.28 -3.00
CA LEU A 142 -3.39 18.75 -2.45
C LEU A 142 -2.40 17.58 -2.49
N ALA A 143 -1.77 17.38 -3.64
CA ALA A 143 -0.84 16.30 -3.88
C ALA A 143 0.39 16.83 -4.63
N ASN A 144 1.54 16.23 -4.36
CA ASN A 144 2.75 16.46 -5.17
C ASN A 144 2.63 15.77 -6.53
N ARG A 145 3.58 16.04 -7.43
CA ARG A 145 3.75 15.24 -8.65
C ARG A 145 3.87 13.76 -8.28
N GLY A 146 3.37 12.89 -9.16
CA GLY A 146 3.39 11.45 -8.93
C GLY A 146 4.81 10.90 -8.84
N VAL A 147 5.44 10.68 -9.99
CA VAL A 147 6.83 10.23 -10.06
C VAL A 147 7.73 11.46 -10.04
N LEU A 148 8.67 11.49 -9.09
CA LEU A 148 9.67 12.54 -8.93
C LEU A 148 11.04 12.13 -9.48
N GLU A 149 11.39 10.85 -9.33
CA GLU A 149 12.64 10.27 -9.77
C GLU A 149 12.50 8.78 -10.04
N HIS A 150 13.55 8.14 -10.55
CA HIS A 150 13.64 6.69 -10.71
C HIS A 150 14.88 6.15 -10.01
N THR A 151 14.78 4.92 -9.51
CA THR A 151 15.93 4.20 -8.96
C THR A 151 16.92 3.82 -10.06
N PRO A 152 18.15 3.37 -9.73
CA PRO A 152 19.09 2.84 -10.71
C PRO A 152 18.51 1.70 -11.57
N ALA A 153 17.58 0.91 -11.03
CA ALA A 153 16.88 -0.15 -11.76
C ALA A 153 15.63 0.34 -12.52
N GLY A 154 15.42 1.67 -12.63
CA GLY A 154 14.30 2.26 -13.35
C GLY A 154 12.95 2.20 -12.62
N ILE A 155 12.91 1.86 -11.32
CA ILE A 155 11.67 1.78 -10.56
C ILE A 155 11.25 3.20 -10.15
N PRO A 156 9.98 3.60 -10.37
CA PRO A 156 9.53 4.95 -10.06
C PRO A 156 9.55 5.26 -8.56
N CYS A 157 9.90 6.49 -8.21
CA CYS A 157 9.89 7.01 -6.84
C CYS A 157 9.07 8.30 -6.78
N GLY A 158 8.24 8.43 -5.75
CA GLY A 158 7.41 9.63 -5.59
C GLY A 158 6.77 9.74 -4.22
N SER A 159 6.10 10.86 -3.97
CA SER A 159 5.33 11.02 -2.73
C SER A 159 4.13 10.07 -2.69
N ALA A 160 3.72 9.62 -1.49
CA ALA A 160 2.56 8.75 -1.33
C ALA A 160 1.28 9.36 -1.95
N SER A 161 1.07 10.67 -1.75
CA SER A 161 -0.10 11.38 -2.31
C SER A 161 -0.05 11.48 -3.83
N GLY A 162 1.11 11.78 -4.40
CA GLY A 162 1.30 11.90 -5.84
C GLY A 162 1.13 10.57 -6.56
N LEU A 163 1.75 9.50 -6.06
CA LEU A 163 1.62 8.15 -6.62
C LEU A 163 0.18 7.64 -6.52
N SER A 164 -0.50 7.87 -5.38
CA SER A 164 -1.91 7.52 -5.21
C SER A 164 -2.80 8.29 -6.18
N PHE A 165 -2.48 9.57 -6.44
CA PHE A 165 -3.22 10.37 -7.40
C PHE A 165 -3.04 9.86 -8.84
N GLN A 166 -1.82 9.49 -9.24
CA GLN A 166 -1.57 8.90 -10.56
C GLN A 166 -2.32 7.58 -10.76
N ALA A 167 -2.50 6.78 -9.72
CA ALA A 167 -3.29 5.56 -9.76
C ALA A 167 -4.81 5.81 -9.81
N THR A 168 -5.26 7.06 -9.66
CA THR A 168 -6.69 7.40 -9.74
C THR A 168 -7.18 7.27 -11.18
N PRO A 169 -8.37 6.66 -11.43
CA PRO A 169 -8.94 6.52 -12.77
C PRO A 169 -9.05 7.85 -13.51
N GLU A 170 -8.83 7.83 -14.83
CA GLU A 170 -8.83 9.01 -15.71
C GLU A 170 -10.09 9.88 -15.59
N GLN A 171 -11.24 9.24 -15.46
CA GLN A 171 -12.54 9.91 -15.26
C GLN A 171 -12.57 10.85 -14.05
N PHE A 172 -11.77 10.57 -13.02
CA PHE A 172 -11.62 11.45 -11.87
C PHE A 172 -10.49 12.45 -12.07
N ARG A 173 -9.38 12.06 -12.71
CA ARG A 173 -8.25 12.96 -13.00
C ARG A 173 -8.66 14.11 -13.92
N GLY A 174 -9.47 13.86 -14.93
CA GLY A 174 -9.99 14.91 -15.85
C GLY A 174 -10.89 15.94 -15.17
N ARG A 175 -11.27 15.72 -13.93
CA ARG A 175 -12.11 16.63 -13.11
C ARG A 175 -11.33 17.36 -12.04
N THR A 176 -10.03 17.16 -11.99
CA THR A 176 -9.15 17.85 -11.02
C THR A 176 -8.79 19.24 -11.53
N VAL A 177 -8.76 20.19 -10.60
CA VAL A 177 -8.22 21.53 -10.85
C VAL A 177 -6.79 21.52 -10.35
N PHE A 178 -5.83 21.46 -11.27
CA PHE A 178 -4.44 21.76 -10.96
C PHE A 178 -4.12 23.19 -11.33
N PRO A 179 -3.22 23.86 -10.62
CA PRO A 179 -2.59 25.05 -11.14
C PRO A 179 -1.94 24.67 -12.47
N PRO A 180 -2.00 25.53 -13.51
CA PRO A 180 -1.28 25.29 -14.76
C PRO A 180 0.20 25.08 -14.46
N GLU A 181 0.82 24.15 -15.21
CA GLU A 181 2.26 23.87 -15.13
C GLU A 181 3.10 25.08 -15.53
#